data_768e0a68e24ffa07e41dccc242054201
#
_entry.id   768e0a68e24ffa07e41dccc242054201
#
_cell.length_a   1.000
_cell.length_b   1.000
_cell.length_c   1.000
_cell.angle_alpha   90.00
_cell.angle_beta   90.00
_cell.angle_gamma   90.00
#
_symmetry.space_group_name_H-M   'P 1'
#
loop_
_entity.id
_entity.type
_entity.pdbx_description
1 polymer ?
#
loop_
_entity_poly.entity_id
_entity_poly.type
_entity_poly.pdbx_seq_one_letter_code
_entity_poly.pdbx_strand_id
1 'polypeptide(L)'
;MTAVAPETREERRNNIATADIQLPAVANYTQVTDEILDTLRVTKAWFAGLGIAVLCLLIGATAWFYQIYMGLGVAGYRPPVMWGVYIITFVFWVGIGHAGTLISAILYLFRAGFRTTIYRCAEAMTVFAVMTAGLFPILHLGRPWKFFWLIPYPNWRLIWPQFKSPLVWDVFAILTYLTVSATFLFIGLIPDLAVLRDRETNPIRKQIYGILSFGWRNSDREWRHFARAYLFLAAFSTPLVLSVHSVVSFDFAMANLPGWHTTIFPPYFVAGAIFSGIGMVFTIIIPIRRWFNLKHYVTLNVLDAAAKLCLFTSLVVGCAYLTEFFIAWYSGSEIEQSYFWNRVFGQWWWAAWIMLTCNGILPLLLFSQRLRRNTTFLFTLSIFINLGMWYERFVIIVPSMSHEFEPWQWGPYAPTYIDWAILLGSFGWFSMWFLLFVKQLPVLAIAEVKEIVPPRMRHPHHEVDPEGHSISPGIIGSYEVR
;
A
#
# COMPACT_ATOMS: atom_id res chain seq x y z
N MET A 1 22.77 -12.19 -29.06
CA MET A 1 22.47 -12.13 -27.64
C MET A 1 23.78 -12.31 -26.90
N THR A 2 24.45 -11.23 -26.55
CA THR A 2 25.66 -11.22 -25.75
C THR A 2 25.30 -11.61 -24.32
N ALA A 3 25.83 -12.74 -23.86
CA ALA A 3 25.71 -13.17 -22.48
C ALA A 3 26.30 -12.05 -21.57
N VAL A 4 25.45 -11.42 -20.76
CA VAL A 4 25.91 -10.50 -19.73
C VAL A 4 26.71 -11.32 -18.74
N ALA A 5 27.99 -10.96 -18.56
CA ALA A 5 28.87 -11.59 -17.59
C ALA A 5 28.19 -11.57 -16.20
N PRO A 6 28.30 -12.64 -15.41
CA PRO A 6 27.72 -12.66 -14.07
C PRO A 6 28.37 -11.55 -13.24
N GLU A 7 27.51 -10.67 -12.68
CA GLU A 7 27.95 -9.62 -11.75
C GLU A 7 28.83 -10.22 -10.64
N THR A 8 29.98 -9.62 -10.43
CA THR A 8 30.84 -10.01 -9.34
C THR A 8 30.15 -9.77 -7.99
N ARG A 9 30.53 -10.52 -6.96
CA ARG A 9 29.97 -10.39 -5.59
C ARG A 9 30.08 -8.97 -5.03
N GLU A 10 31.09 -8.25 -5.46
CA GLU A 10 31.36 -6.86 -5.08
C GLU A 10 30.47 -5.87 -5.81
N GLU A 11 30.15 -6.10 -7.08
CA GLU A 11 29.16 -5.34 -7.86
C GLU A 11 27.75 -5.54 -7.32
N ARG A 12 27.37 -6.78 -6.96
CA ARG A 12 26.11 -7.04 -6.24
C ARG A 12 26.06 -6.30 -4.91
N ARG A 13 27.13 -6.28 -4.15
CA ARG A 13 27.22 -5.58 -2.87
C ARG A 13 27.11 -4.07 -3.05
N ASN A 14 27.69 -3.50 -4.09
CA ASN A 14 27.60 -2.07 -4.41
C ASN A 14 26.22 -1.68 -4.96
N ASN A 15 25.55 -2.57 -5.70
CA ASN A 15 24.20 -2.35 -6.20
C ASN A 15 23.11 -2.54 -5.11
N ILE A 16 23.36 -3.38 -4.11
CA ILE A 16 22.53 -3.54 -2.90
C ILE A 16 22.87 -2.48 -1.85
N ALA A 17 24.06 -1.88 -1.90
CA ALA A 17 24.60 -0.94 -0.91
C ALA A 17 23.84 0.40 -0.79
N THR A 18 22.83 0.66 -1.59
CA THR A 18 21.92 1.80 -1.37
C THR A 18 20.92 1.57 -0.23
N ALA A 19 20.78 0.35 0.26
CA ALA A 19 20.19 0.07 1.56
C ALA A 19 21.32 0.00 2.59
N ASP A 20 21.75 1.13 3.13
CA ASP A 20 22.68 1.19 4.27
C ASP A 20 22.01 0.58 5.52
N ILE A 21 21.83 -0.73 5.50
CA ILE A 21 21.48 -1.46 6.71
C ILE A 21 22.75 -1.46 7.57
N GLN A 22 22.72 -0.70 8.63
CA GLN A 22 23.79 -0.65 9.62
C GLN A 22 23.68 -1.87 10.54
N LEU A 23 23.96 -3.05 10.00
CA LEU A 23 24.12 -4.23 10.84
C LEU A 23 25.41 -4.08 11.66
N PRO A 24 25.39 -4.46 12.95
CA PRO A 24 26.61 -4.53 13.73
C PRO A 24 27.63 -5.43 13.01
N ALA A 25 28.91 -5.09 13.10
CA ALA A 25 30.01 -5.79 12.39
C ALA A 25 30.06 -7.31 12.67
N VAL A 26 29.32 -7.80 13.67
CA VAL A 26 29.25 -9.19 14.14
C VAL A 26 27.88 -9.80 13.92
N ALA A 27 27.01 -9.22 13.08
CA ALA A 27 25.67 -9.75 12.86
C ALA A 27 25.71 -11.19 12.31
N ASN A 28 25.05 -12.09 13.03
CA ASN A 28 24.89 -13.49 12.65
C ASN A 28 23.51 -13.71 12.07
N TYR A 29 23.35 -14.63 11.12
CA TYR A 29 22.03 -15.02 10.55
C TYR A 29 21.01 -15.43 11.62
N THR A 30 21.45 -16.06 12.72
CA THR A 30 20.60 -16.42 13.84
C THR A 30 20.10 -15.18 14.59
N GLN A 31 21.00 -14.23 14.86
CA GLN A 31 20.65 -12.97 15.52
C GLN A 31 19.62 -12.18 14.73
N VAL A 32 19.82 -12.04 13.41
CA VAL A 32 18.82 -11.37 12.53
C VAL A 32 17.47 -12.05 12.62
N THR A 33 17.45 -13.39 12.61
CA THR A 33 16.19 -14.13 12.77
C THR A 33 15.53 -13.83 14.11
N ASP A 34 16.29 -13.91 15.20
CA ASP A 34 15.78 -13.74 16.56
C ASP A 34 15.26 -12.31 16.79
N GLU A 35 15.98 -11.29 16.32
CA GLU A 35 15.55 -9.88 16.40
C GLU A 35 14.24 -9.62 15.61
N ILE A 36 14.11 -10.19 14.41
CA ILE A 36 12.88 -10.04 13.62
C ILE A 36 11.72 -10.82 14.27
N LEU A 37 11.95 -12.03 14.77
CA LEU A 37 10.93 -12.83 15.44
C LEU A 37 10.53 -12.23 16.81
N ASP A 38 11.41 -11.45 17.45
CA ASP A 38 11.09 -10.75 18.69
C ASP A 38 9.97 -9.70 18.51
N THR A 39 9.78 -9.19 17.28
CA THR A 39 8.66 -8.30 16.94
C THR A 39 7.28 -8.97 17.11
N LEU A 40 7.23 -10.31 17.09
CA LEU A 40 6.00 -11.08 17.27
C LEU A 40 5.54 -11.14 18.73
N ARG A 41 6.41 -10.76 19.70
CA ARG A 41 6.03 -10.74 21.12
C ARG A 41 4.92 -9.75 21.37
N VAL A 42 3.88 -10.24 22.03
CA VAL A 42 2.68 -9.45 22.35
C VAL A 42 2.97 -8.52 23.53
N THR A 43 2.61 -7.25 23.41
CA THR A 43 2.81 -6.22 24.44
C THR A 43 1.49 -5.62 24.90
N LYS A 44 1.46 -5.02 26.10
CA LYS A 44 0.24 -4.31 26.59
C LYS A 44 -0.20 -3.20 25.63
N ALA A 45 0.75 -2.49 25.02
CA ALA A 45 0.47 -1.43 24.03
C ALA A 45 -0.23 -1.98 22.78
N TRP A 46 0.15 -3.20 22.34
CA TRP A 46 -0.52 -3.85 21.23
C TRP A 46 -1.98 -4.20 21.54
N PHE A 47 -2.26 -4.73 22.74
CA PHE A 47 -3.64 -4.99 23.17
C PHE A 47 -4.47 -3.71 23.22
N ALA A 48 -3.90 -2.61 23.70
CA ALA A 48 -4.58 -1.31 23.69
C ALA A 48 -4.87 -0.85 22.25
N GLY A 49 -3.88 -0.93 21.35
CA GLY A 49 -4.06 -0.59 19.95
C GLY A 49 -5.12 -1.46 19.25
N LEU A 50 -5.08 -2.78 19.48
CA LEU A 50 -6.08 -3.70 18.96
C LEU A 50 -7.47 -3.40 19.52
N GLY A 51 -7.57 -3.11 20.83
CA GLY A 51 -8.83 -2.73 21.48
C GLY A 51 -9.45 -1.47 20.86
N ILE A 52 -8.63 -0.45 20.60
CA ILE A 52 -9.08 0.77 19.91
C ILE A 52 -9.54 0.45 18.46
N ALA A 53 -8.79 -0.33 17.72
CA ALA A 53 -9.15 -0.71 16.36
C ALA A 53 -10.47 -1.50 16.32
N VAL A 54 -10.66 -2.45 17.22
CA VAL A 54 -11.91 -3.21 17.35
C VAL A 54 -13.07 -2.30 17.79
N LEU A 55 -12.86 -1.36 18.70
CA LEU A 55 -13.89 -0.40 19.11
C LEU A 55 -14.33 0.46 17.91
N CYS A 56 -13.39 1.01 17.14
CA CYS A 56 -13.72 1.76 15.93
C CYS A 56 -14.49 0.90 14.91
N LEU A 57 -14.08 -0.36 14.73
CA LEU A 57 -14.79 -1.30 13.88
C LEU A 57 -16.21 -1.57 14.36
N LEU A 58 -16.42 -1.77 15.66
CA LEU A 58 -17.75 -2.00 16.23
C LEU A 58 -18.66 -0.79 16.07
N ILE A 59 -18.13 0.43 16.22
CA ILE A 59 -18.88 1.66 15.94
C ILE A 59 -19.35 1.70 14.49
N GLY A 60 -18.46 1.42 13.53
CA GLY A 60 -18.80 1.39 12.11
C GLY A 60 -19.76 0.25 11.75
N ALA A 61 -19.56 -0.94 12.30
CA ALA A 61 -20.45 -2.08 12.10
C ALA A 61 -21.87 -1.80 12.64
N THR A 62 -21.98 -1.21 13.84
CA THR A 62 -23.27 -0.83 14.43
C THR A 62 -23.98 0.21 13.54
N ALA A 63 -23.26 1.22 13.05
CA ALA A 63 -23.80 2.21 12.13
C ALA A 63 -24.28 1.56 10.82
N TRP A 64 -23.54 0.59 10.28
CA TRP A 64 -23.92 -0.13 9.08
C TRP A 64 -25.16 -1.01 9.32
N PHE A 65 -25.24 -1.76 10.42
CA PHE A 65 -26.45 -2.52 10.77
C PHE A 65 -27.68 -1.61 10.94
N TYR A 66 -27.50 -0.43 11.57
CA TYR A 66 -28.54 0.57 11.65
C TYR A 66 -29.00 1.06 10.29
N GLN A 67 -28.06 1.33 9.36
CA GLN A 67 -28.36 1.68 7.97
C GLN A 67 -29.13 0.56 7.23
N ILE A 68 -28.76 -0.71 7.43
CA ILE A 68 -29.49 -1.83 6.80
C ILE A 68 -30.93 -1.88 7.30
N TYR A 69 -31.15 -1.63 8.59
CA TYR A 69 -32.49 -1.65 9.19
C TYR A 69 -33.33 -0.48 8.75
N MET A 70 -32.82 0.74 8.82
CA MET A 70 -33.54 1.98 8.50
C MET A 70 -33.57 2.32 7.00
N GLY A 71 -32.67 1.72 6.22
CA GLY A 71 -32.46 2.03 4.80
C GLY A 71 -31.39 3.09 4.57
N LEU A 72 -30.98 3.25 3.30
CA LEU A 72 -29.89 4.15 2.90
C LEU A 72 -30.20 5.64 3.16
N GLY A 73 -31.46 6.00 3.39
CA GLY A 73 -31.87 7.38 3.66
C GLY A 73 -31.29 7.98 4.95
N VAL A 74 -30.68 7.19 5.85
CA VAL A 74 -30.00 7.69 7.06
C VAL A 74 -28.58 8.17 6.78
N ALA A 75 -28.01 7.78 5.64
CA ALA A 75 -26.75 8.33 5.13
C ALA A 75 -26.98 9.68 4.45
N GLY A 76 -25.92 10.46 4.26
CA GLY A 76 -26.00 11.81 3.70
C GLY A 76 -26.32 11.88 2.20
N TYR A 77 -26.76 10.78 1.59
CA TYR A 77 -27.07 10.69 0.16
C TYR A 77 -28.41 11.34 -0.16
N ARG A 78 -28.36 12.42 -0.92
CA ARG A 78 -29.55 13.14 -1.45
C ARG A 78 -29.22 13.67 -2.84
N PRO A 79 -30.18 13.66 -3.77
CA PRO A 79 -29.98 14.34 -5.04
C PRO A 79 -29.58 15.82 -4.82
N PRO A 80 -28.60 16.36 -5.57
CA PRO A 80 -27.89 15.69 -6.67
C PRO A 80 -26.71 14.79 -6.22
N VAL A 81 -26.23 14.91 -4.98
CA VAL A 81 -25.01 14.22 -4.53
C VAL A 81 -25.33 12.82 -4.02
N MET A 82 -25.25 11.84 -4.93
CA MET A 82 -25.48 10.43 -4.61
C MET A 82 -24.18 9.65 -4.33
N TRP A 83 -23.05 10.24 -4.58
CA TRP A 83 -21.72 9.72 -4.23
C TRP A 83 -21.08 10.62 -3.17
N GLY A 84 -21.10 10.14 -1.94
CA GLY A 84 -20.54 10.85 -0.78
C GLY A 84 -19.40 10.08 -0.13
N VAL A 85 -19.35 10.11 1.20
CA VAL A 85 -18.25 9.56 2.02
C VAL A 85 -17.89 8.12 1.66
N TYR A 86 -18.85 7.27 1.27
CA TYR A 86 -18.55 5.86 0.97
C TYR A 86 -17.68 5.72 -0.29
N ILE A 87 -18.07 6.37 -1.39
CA ILE A 87 -17.28 6.32 -2.63
C ILE A 87 -15.97 7.07 -2.48
N ILE A 88 -15.96 8.21 -1.80
CA ILE A 88 -14.73 8.94 -1.45
C ILE A 88 -13.75 8.02 -0.71
N THR A 89 -14.24 7.31 0.29
CA THR A 89 -13.42 6.41 1.13
C THR A 89 -13.01 5.14 0.36
N PHE A 90 -13.88 4.64 -0.52
CA PHE A 90 -13.54 3.57 -1.45
C PHE A 90 -12.31 3.93 -2.29
N VAL A 91 -12.37 5.05 -3.02
CA VAL A 91 -11.28 5.50 -3.89
C VAL A 91 -10.01 5.80 -3.09
N PHE A 92 -10.15 6.33 -1.88
CA PHE A 92 -9.02 6.55 -0.96
C PHE A 92 -8.32 5.24 -0.60
N TRP A 93 -9.06 4.19 -0.18
CA TRP A 93 -8.46 2.90 0.18
C TRP A 93 -7.87 2.16 -1.03
N VAL A 94 -8.50 2.27 -2.20
CA VAL A 94 -7.92 1.76 -3.45
C VAL A 94 -6.58 2.45 -3.71
N GLY A 95 -6.50 3.78 -3.57
CA GLY A 95 -5.26 4.53 -3.73
C GLY A 95 -4.14 4.07 -2.79
N ILE A 96 -4.43 3.90 -1.50
CA ILE A 96 -3.47 3.38 -0.52
C ILE A 96 -2.97 1.98 -0.92
N GLY A 97 -3.86 1.11 -1.36
CA GLY A 97 -3.51 -0.25 -1.77
C GLY A 97 -2.45 -0.29 -2.88
N HIS A 98 -2.45 0.65 -3.80
CA HIS A 98 -1.56 0.63 -4.98
C HIS A 98 -0.09 0.79 -4.67
N ALA A 99 0.27 1.63 -3.71
CA ALA A 99 1.67 1.94 -3.45
C ALA A 99 2.46 0.76 -2.87
N GLY A 100 1.80 -0.12 -2.12
CA GLY A 100 2.52 -1.27 -1.57
C GLY A 100 2.99 -2.23 -2.65
N THR A 101 2.13 -2.53 -3.62
CA THR A 101 2.55 -3.36 -4.77
C THR A 101 3.57 -2.63 -5.64
N LEU A 102 3.49 -1.30 -5.77
CA LEU A 102 4.52 -0.53 -6.47
C LEU A 102 5.88 -0.65 -5.76
N ILE A 103 5.92 -0.48 -4.43
CA ILE A 103 7.14 -0.59 -3.64
C ILE A 103 7.70 -2.00 -3.71
N SER A 104 6.86 -3.03 -3.65
CA SER A 104 7.32 -4.42 -3.71
C SER A 104 7.70 -4.85 -5.13
N ALA A 105 6.87 -4.59 -6.13
CA ALA A 105 7.05 -5.09 -7.49
C ALA A 105 7.94 -4.18 -8.35
N ILE A 106 7.59 -2.91 -8.50
CA ILE A 106 8.33 -1.99 -9.38
C ILE A 106 9.74 -1.74 -8.86
N LEU A 107 9.90 -1.45 -7.57
CA LEU A 107 11.22 -1.24 -7.00
C LEU A 107 12.06 -2.54 -6.98
N TYR A 108 11.42 -3.73 -6.97
CA TYR A 108 12.10 -5.00 -7.17
C TYR A 108 12.69 -5.12 -8.57
N LEU A 109 11.89 -4.82 -9.60
CA LEU A 109 12.35 -4.85 -10.99
C LEU A 109 13.48 -3.85 -11.26
N PHE A 110 13.43 -2.68 -10.63
CA PHE A 110 14.49 -1.66 -10.70
C PHE A 110 15.66 -1.93 -9.73
N ARG A 111 15.63 -3.03 -8.99
CA ARG A 111 16.66 -3.42 -8.02
C ARG A 111 16.96 -2.33 -6.96
N ALA A 112 15.94 -1.57 -6.57
CA ALA A 112 16.08 -0.51 -5.58
C ALA A 112 16.30 -1.10 -4.17
N GLY A 113 17.52 -0.99 -3.64
CA GLY A 113 17.91 -1.62 -2.38
C GLY A 113 17.14 -1.12 -1.16
N PHE A 114 16.67 0.13 -1.15
CA PHE A 114 15.94 0.68 -0.01
C PHE A 114 14.58 0.00 0.22
N ARG A 115 14.02 -0.70 -0.77
CA ARG A 115 12.75 -1.41 -0.63
C ARG A 115 12.81 -2.56 0.38
N THR A 116 13.96 -3.23 0.51
CA THR A 116 14.13 -4.52 1.24
C THR A 116 13.59 -4.49 2.67
N THR A 117 13.63 -3.35 3.32
CA THR A 117 13.20 -3.22 4.72
C THR A 117 11.78 -2.67 4.90
N ILE A 118 11.13 -2.21 3.83
CA ILE A 118 9.79 -1.61 3.91
C ILE A 118 8.73 -2.38 3.13
N TYR A 119 9.13 -3.19 2.15
CA TYR A 119 8.19 -3.79 1.20
C TYR A 119 7.21 -4.77 1.84
N ARG A 120 7.63 -5.55 2.83
CA ARG A 120 6.74 -6.51 3.51
C ARG A 120 5.55 -5.81 4.19
N CYS A 121 5.83 -4.72 4.91
CA CYS A 121 4.77 -3.89 5.48
C CYS A 121 3.89 -3.27 4.40
N ALA A 122 4.49 -2.85 3.27
CA ALA A 122 3.78 -2.26 2.16
C ALA A 122 2.87 -3.27 1.45
N GLU A 123 3.32 -4.52 1.22
CA GLU A 123 2.50 -5.60 0.67
C GLU A 123 1.30 -5.94 1.56
N ALA A 124 1.54 -6.09 2.88
CA ALA A 124 0.48 -6.34 3.84
C ALA A 124 -0.53 -5.18 3.87
N MET A 125 -0.03 -3.94 3.87
CA MET A 125 -0.86 -2.73 3.75
C MET A 125 -1.74 -2.78 2.51
N THR A 126 -1.20 -3.16 1.35
CA THR A 126 -1.94 -3.31 0.10
C THR A 126 -3.11 -4.26 0.25
N VAL A 127 -2.86 -5.49 0.72
CA VAL A 127 -3.91 -6.50 0.84
C VAL A 127 -5.03 -5.99 1.75
N PHE A 128 -4.70 -5.45 2.91
CA PHE A 128 -5.71 -4.96 3.86
C PHE A 128 -6.42 -3.70 3.38
N ALA A 129 -5.75 -2.81 2.66
CA ALA A 129 -6.37 -1.63 2.07
C ALA A 129 -7.37 -2.02 0.96
N VAL A 130 -7.00 -2.96 0.09
CA VAL A 130 -7.89 -3.44 -0.98
C VAL A 130 -9.07 -4.24 -0.40
N MET A 131 -8.86 -5.05 0.64
CA MET A 131 -9.95 -5.68 1.38
C MET A 131 -10.90 -4.64 1.97
N THR A 132 -10.38 -3.56 2.53
CA THR A 132 -11.19 -2.47 3.08
C THR A 132 -11.95 -1.74 1.97
N ALA A 133 -11.31 -1.45 0.85
CA ALA A 133 -11.95 -0.84 -0.31
C ALA A 133 -13.12 -1.70 -0.82
N GLY A 134 -12.92 -3.02 -0.94
CA GLY A 134 -13.94 -3.96 -1.42
C GLY A 134 -15.21 -4.03 -0.58
N LEU A 135 -15.20 -3.54 0.67
CA LEU A 135 -16.41 -3.43 1.49
C LEU A 135 -17.33 -2.29 1.04
N PHE A 136 -16.79 -1.18 0.52
CA PHE A 136 -17.57 0.03 0.26
C PHE A 136 -18.62 -0.11 -0.85
N PRO A 137 -18.39 -0.82 -1.97
CA PRO A 137 -19.45 -1.14 -2.91
C PRO A 137 -20.64 -1.85 -2.27
N ILE A 138 -20.38 -2.77 -1.33
CA ILE A 138 -21.40 -3.51 -0.59
C ILE A 138 -22.15 -2.60 0.38
N LEU A 139 -21.43 -1.73 1.09
CA LEU A 139 -21.99 -0.73 2.01
C LEU A 139 -22.89 0.27 1.27
N HIS A 140 -22.45 0.72 0.10
CA HIS A 140 -23.15 1.70 -0.73
C HIS A 140 -24.44 1.18 -1.36
N LEU A 141 -24.57 -0.14 -1.58
CA LEU A 141 -25.81 -0.74 -2.12
C LEU A 141 -27.04 -0.56 -1.22
N GLY A 142 -26.84 -0.24 0.06
CA GLY A 142 -27.92 -0.16 1.05
C GLY A 142 -28.58 -1.50 1.39
N ARG A 143 -28.65 -2.42 0.43
CA ARG A 143 -29.11 -3.81 0.58
C ARG A 143 -27.98 -4.78 0.22
N PRO A 144 -27.09 -5.10 1.16
CA PRO A 144 -25.82 -5.83 0.88
C PRO A 144 -26.04 -7.20 0.25
N TRP A 145 -27.15 -7.90 0.54
CA TRP A 145 -27.46 -9.20 -0.07
C TRP A 145 -27.70 -9.16 -1.57
N LYS A 146 -27.78 -7.96 -2.17
CA LYS A 146 -27.91 -7.77 -3.63
C LYS A 146 -26.57 -7.55 -4.33
N PHE A 147 -25.42 -7.71 -3.64
CA PHE A 147 -24.09 -7.50 -4.19
C PHE A 147 -23.81 -8.35 -5.45
N PHE A 148 -24.42 -9.53 -5.54
CA PHE A 148 -24.27 -10.43 -6.69
C PHE A 148 -24.76 -9.83 -8.01
N TRP A 149 -25.54 -8.75 -7.99
CA TRP A 149 -25.95 -8.03 -9.19
C TRP A 149 -24.80 -7.30 -9.89
N LEU A 150 -23.70 -7.07 -9.17
CA LEU A 150 -22.46 -6.52 -9.74
C LEU A 150 -21.70 -7.51 -10.61
N ILE A 151 -22.02 -8.80 -10.49
CA ILE A 151 -21.33 -9.88 -11.19
C ILE A 151 -22.27 -10.44 -12.26
N PRO A 152 -21.79 -10.71 -13.49
CA PRO A 152 -22.58 -11.38 -14.51
C PRO A 152 -23.06 -12.75 -14.02
N TYR A 153 -24.35 -12.97 -13.97
CA TYR A 153 -24.92 -14.25 -13.59
C TYR A 153 -26.15 -14.57 -14.46
N PRO A 154 -26.41 -15.85 -14.78
CA PRO A 154 -27.62 -16.25 -15.48
C PRO A 154 -28.85 -15.95 -14.63
N ASN A 155 -29.84 -15.25 -15.22
CA ASN A 155 -31.11 -15.00 -14.57
C ASN A 155 -32.26 -15.02 -15.58
N TRP A 156 -33.43 -15.40 -15.09
CA TRP A 156 -34.63 -15.55 -15.95
C TRP A 156 -35.16 -14.22 -16.49
N ARG A 157 -34.75 -13.07 -15.91
CA ARG A 157 -35.16 -11.73 -16.39
C ARG A 157 -34.26 -11.21 -17.51
N LEU A 158 -33.20 -11.92 -17.87
CA LEU A 158 -32.17 -11.50 -18.84
C LEU A 158 -31.58 -10.11 -18.57
N ILE A 159 -31.50 -9.72 -17.29
CA ILE A 159 -30.93 -8.45 -16.86
C ILE A 159 -29.47 -8.71 -16.55
N TRP A 160 -28.59 -8.01 -17.26
CA TRP A 160 -27.14 -8.12 -17.11
C TRP A 160 -26.55 -6.79 -16.65
N PRO A 161 -25.39 -6.78 -15.94
CA PRO A 161 -24.64 -5.57 -15.71
C PRO A 161 -24.31 -4.87 -17.01
N GLN A 162 -24.26 -3.53 -16.98
CA GLN A 162 -23.87 -2.73 -18.14
C GLN A 162 -22.35 -2.81 -18.33
N PHE A 163 -21.89 -3.71 -19.18
CA PHE A 163 -20.45 -3.94 -19.42
C PHE A 163 -19.69 -2.75 -20.01
N LYS A 164 -20.38 -1.73 -20.51
CA LYS A 164 -19.75 -0.47 -20.94
C LYS A 164 -19.48 0.49 -19.79
N SER A 165 -20.01 0.21 -18.59
CA SER A 165 -19.82 1.05 -17.40
C SER A 165 -18.47 0.75 -16.73
N PRO A 166 -17.63 1.76 -16.47
CA PRO A 166 -16.40 1.60 -15.69
C PRO A 166 -16.64 1.00 -14.30
N LEU A 167 -17.75 1.27 -13.65
CA LEU A 167 -18.12 0.70 -12.35
C LEU A 167 -18.18 -0.83 -12.35
N VAL A 168 -18.52 -1.46 -13.49
CA VAL A 168 -18.47 -2.92 -13.62
C VAL A 168 -17.01 -3.38 -13.79
N TRP A 169 -16.21 -2.61 -14.51
CA TRP A 169 -14.78 -2.92 -14.67
C TRP A 169 -14.03 -2.87 -13.35
N ASP A 170 -14.42 -1.97 -12.45
CA ASP A 170 -13.84 -1.87 -11.10
C ASP A 170 -14.00 -3.15 -10.29
N VAL A 171 -15.14 -3.84 -10.40
CA VAL A 171 -15.36 -5.12 -9.70
C VAL A 171 -14.31 -6.14 -10.13
N PHE A 172 -14.08 -6.29 -11.44
CA PHE A 172 -13.06 -7.20 -11.96
C PHE A 172 -11.65 -6.74 -11.61
N ALA A 173 -11.37 -5.44 -11.73
CA ALA A 173 -10.08 -4.85 -11.44
C ALA A 173 -9.68 -5.06 -9.98
N ILE A 174 -10.58 -4.79 -9.03
CA ILE A 174 -10.34 -4.93 -7.59
C ILE A 174 -10.18 -6.40 -7.20
N LEU A 175 -11.02 -7.30 -7.71
CA LEU A 175 -10.92 -8.73 -7.43
C LEU A 175 -9.61 -9.30 -7.97
N THR A 176 -9.24 -8.96 -9.19
CA THR A 176 -7.96 -9.38 -9.80
C THR A 176 -6.79 -8.83 -9.00
N TYR A 177 -6.85 -7.56 -8.64
CA TYR A 177 -5.78 -6.90 -7.88
C TYR A 177 -5.62 -7.50 -6.48
N LEU A 178 -6.73 -7.76 -5.77
CA LEU A 178 -6.70 -8.44 -4.47
C LEU A 178 -6.09 -9.83 -4.58
N THR A 179 -6.50 -10.62 -5.57
CA THR A 179 -6.00 -11.98 -5.78
C THR A 179 -4.50 -11.98 -6.06
N VAL A 180 -4.04 -11.12 -6.98
CA VAL A 180 -2.62 -11.03 -7.35
C VAL A 180 -1.78 -10.51 -6.18
N SER A 181 -2.22 -9.47 -5.49
CA SER A 181 -1.50 -8.89 -4.35
C SER A 181 -1.43 -9.86 -3.16
N ALA A 182 -2.52 -10.58 -2.87
CA ALA A 182 -2.54 -11.60 -1.83
C ALA A 182 -1.62 -12.78 -2.18
N THR A 183 -1.60 -13.22 -3.45
CA THR A 183 -0.70 -14.27 -3.94
C THR A 183 0.76 -13.82 -3.86
N PHE A 184 1.05 -12.58 -4.22
CA PHE A 184 2.39 -12.00 -4.18
C PHE A 184 2.92 -11.92 -2.76
N LEU A 185 2.13 -11.38 -1.82
CA LEU A 185 2.42 -11.39 -0.38
C LEU A 185 2.65 -12.80 0.13
N PHE A 186 1.76 -13.74 -0.21
CA PHE A 186 1.81 -15.11 0.27
C PHE A 186 3.08 -15.84 -0.21
N ILE A 187 3.42 -15.74 -1.50
CA ILE A 187 4.66 -16.34 -2.04
C ILE A 187 5.87 -15.75 -1.31
N GLY A 188 5.91 -14.43 -1.13
CA GLY A 188 6.97 -13.79 -0.37
C GLY A 188 7.09 -14.28 1.09
N LEU A 189 5.99 -14.71 1.70
CA LEU A 189 5.96 -15.23 3.08
C LEU A 189 6.41 -16.69 3.21
N ILE A 190 6.41 -17.51 2.15
CA ILE A 190 6.69 -18.95 2.25
C ILE A 190 8.01 -19.27 2.98
N PRO A 191 9.16 -18.64 2.65
CA PRO A 191 10.41 -18.92 3.39
C PRO A 191 10.33 -18.50 4.87
N ASP A 192 9.65 -17.38 5.16
CA ASP A 192 9.52 -16.89 6.53
C ASP A 192 8.57 -17.78 7.36
N LEU A 193 7.49 -18.30 6.75
CA LEU A 193 6.60 -19.28 7.36
C LEU A 193 7.32 -20.59 7.71
N ALA A 194 8.27 -21.02 6.89
CA ALA A 194 9.10 -22.18 7.21
C ALA A 194 9.99 -21.93 8.43
N VAL A 195 10.58 -20.72 8.53
CA VAL A 195 11.35 -20.32 9.72
C VAL A 195 10.48 -20.31 10.98
N LEU A 196 9.24 -19.78 10.87
CA LEU A 196 8.26 -19.80 11.97
C LEU A 196 7.90 -21.22 12.37
N ARG A 197 7.61 -22.12 11.40
CA ARG A 197 7.35 -23.53 11.65
C ARG A 197 8.47 -24.19 12.46
N ASP A 198 9.71 -23.93 12.08
CA ASP A 198 10.88 -24.60 12.68
C ASP A 198 11.19 -24.05 14.09
N ARG A 199 10.74 -22.83 14.41
CA ARG A 199 10.93 -22.19 15.73
C ARG A 199 9.72 -22.29 16.65
N GLU A 200 8.55 -22.67 16.12
CA GLU A 200 7.29 -22.71 16.89
C GLU A 200 7.24 -23.97 17.80
N THR A 201 6.86 -23.75 19.05
CA THR A 201 6.73 -24.82 20.07
C THR A 201 5.29 -25.33 20.17
N ASN A 202 4.28 -24.51 19.85
CA ASN A 202 2.89 -24.88 19.88
C ASN A 202 2.57 -25.84 18.70
N PRO A 203 2.09 -27.07 18.94
CA PRO A 203 1.87 -28.05 17.88
C PRO A 203 0.86 -27.60 16.83
N ILE A 204 -0.20 -26.89 17.25
CA ILE A 204 -1.24 -26.41 16.33
C ILE A 204 -0.68 -25.32 15.40
N ARG A 205 0.02 -24.35 15.94
CA ARG A 205 0.65 -23.28 15.14
C ARG A 205 1.72 -23.85 14.22
N LYS A 206 2.53 -24.77 14.70
CA LYS A 206 3.55 -25.48 13.92
C LYS A 206 2.93 -26.20 12.72
N GLN A 207 1.80 -26.87 12.91
CA GLN A 207 1.07 -27.53 11.83
C GLN A 207 0.51 -26.52 10.82
N ILE A 208 -0.08 -25.41 11.28
CA ILE A 208 -0.58 -24.33 10.42
C ILE A 208 0.55 -23.75 9.56
N TYR A 209 1.68 -23.36 10.18
CA TYR A 209 2.83 -22.86 9.44
C TYR A 209 3.43 -23.91 8.50
N GLY A 210 3.39 -25.20 8.89
CA GLY A 210 3.81 -26.32 8.04
C GLY A 210 2.98 -26.44 6.76
N ILE A 211 1.66 -26.33 6.87
CA ILE A 211 0.76 -26.33 5.71
C ILE A 211 0.99 -25.09 4.84
N LEU A 212 1.02 -23.90 5.46
CA LEU A 212 1.16 -22.63 4.74
C LEU A 212 2.55 -22.46 4.08
N SER A 213 3.59 -23.10 4.60
CA SER A 213 4.93 -23.10 3.99
C SER A 213 5.09 -24.09 2.83
N PHE A 214 4.04 -24.85 2.48
CA PHE A 214 4.07 -25.89 1.43
C PHE A 214 5.23 -26.87 1.55
N GLY A 215 5.64 -27.19 2.78
CA GLY A 215 6.74 -28.10 3.05
C GLY A 215 8.11 -27.58 2.64
N TRP A 216 8.29 -26.27 2.57
CA TRP A 216 9.56 -25.59 2.25
C TRP A 216 10.71 -26.14 3.13
N ARG A 217 11.80 -26.55 2.47
CA ARG A 217 12.97 -27.21 3.09
C ARG A 217 14.27 -26.41 2.93
N ASN A 218 14.19 -25.21 2.33
CA ASN A 218 15.36 -24.36 2.10
C ASN A 218 16.40 -24.95 1.13
N SER A 219 15.96 -25.74 0.15
CA SER A 219 16.85 -26.29 -0.88
C SER A 219 17.14 -25.28 -2.01
N ASP A 220 18.27 -25.42 -2.68
CA ASP A 220 18.63 -24.58 -3.83
C ASP A 220 17.61 -24.61 -4.96
N ARG A 221 16.94 -25.76 -5.14
CA ARG A 221 15.87 -25.92 -6.14
C ARG A 221 14.68 -25.06 -5.78
N GLU A 222 14.27 -25.06 -4.52
CA GLU A 222 13.13 -24.24 -4.04
C GLU A 222 13.46 -22.75 -4.16
N TRP A 223 14.69 -22.32 -3.80
CA TRP A 223 15.11 -20.95 -3.98
C TRP A 223 15.10 -20.48 -5.43
N ARG A 224 15.54 -21.32 -6.38
CA ARG A 224 15.46 -20.99 -7.79
C ARG A 224 14.01 -20.87 -8.28
N HIS A 225 13.09 -21.73 -7.82
CA HIS A 225 11.68 -21.63 -8.16
C HIS A 225 11.05 -20.40 -7.54
N PHE A 226 11.34 -20.12 -6.28
CA PHE A 226 10.89 -18.91 -5.57
C PHE A 226 11.31 -17.64 -6.31
N ALA A 227 12.58 -17.49 -6.63
CA ALA A 227 13.10 -16.30 -7.32
C ALA A 227 12.42 -16.08 -8.68
N ARG A 228 12.17 -17.17 -9.44
CA ARG A 228 11.45 -17.09 -10.72
C ARG A 228 9.98 -16.72 -10.54
N ALA A 229 9.30 -17.35 -9.60
CA ALA A 229 7.90 -17.05 -9.30
C ALA A 229 7.71 -15.61 -8.81
N TYR A 230 8.58 -15.17 -7.91
CA TYR A 230 8.56 -13.81 -7.37
C TYR A 230 8.84 -12.76 -8.46
N LEU A 231 9.82 -13.00 -9.33
CA LEU A 231 10.13 -12.14 -10.48
C LEU A 231 8.95 -12.07 -11.47
N PHE A 232 8.35 -13.21 -11.78
CA PHE A 232 7.18 -13.28 -12.67
C PHE A 232 6.01 -12.48 -12.10
N LEU A 233 5.70 -12.67 -10.82
CA LEU A 233 4.62 -11.93 -10.17
C LEU A 233 4.92 -10.44 -10.07
N ALA A 234 6.16 -10.03 -9.79
CA ALA A 234 6.55 -8.64 -9.80
C ALA A 234 6.36 -8.01 -11.18
N ALA A 235 6.80 -8.71 -12.25
CA ALA A 235 6.61 -8.25 -13.62
C ALA A 235 5.14 -8.17 -14.03
N PHE A 236 4.31 -9.11 -13.58
CA PHE A 236 2.87 -9.13 -13.85
C PHE A 236 2.11 -8.06 -13.03
N SER A 237 2.47 -7.89 -11.76
CA SER A 237 1.83 -6.92 -10.88
C SER A 237 2.07 -5.47 -11.29
N THR A 238 3.19 -5.18 -11.95
CA THR A 238 3.55 -3.81 -12.36
C THR A 238 2.53 -3.18 -13.31
N PRO A 239 2.22 -3.75 -14.50
CA PRO A 239 1.20 -3.20 -15.37
C PRO A 239 -0.20 -3.31 -14.74
N LEU A 240 -0.46 -4.34 -13.93
CA LEU A 240 -1.73 -4.50 -13.25
C LEU A 240 -2.03 -3.33 -12.30
N VAL A 241 -1.05 -2.92 -11.49
CA VAL A 241 -1.20 -1.76 -10.59
C VAL A 241 -1.57 -0.51 -11.37
N LEU A 242 -0.86 -0.22 -12.46
CA LEU A 242 -1.13 0.95 -13.29
C LEU A 242 -2.52 0.88 -13.92
N SER A 243 -2.91 -0.29 -14.45
CA SER A 243 -4.20 -0.47 -15.12
C SER A 243 -5.38 -0.37 -14.17
N VAL A 244 -5.31 -0.99 -12.98
CA VAL A 244 -6.42 -0.96 -12.01
C VAL A 244 -6.75 0.46 -11.58
N HIS A 245 -5.75 1.28 -11.27
CA HIS A 245 -6.02 2.65 -10.85
C HIS A 245 -6.46 3.56 -12.02
N SER A 246 -6.02 3.25 -13.24
CA SER A 246 -6.54 3.88 -14.44
C SER A 246 -8.01 3.53 -14.66
N VAL A 247 -8.42 2.27 -14.41
CA VAL A 247 -9.83 1.83 -14.50
C VAL A 247 -10.69 2.59 -13.48
N VAL A 248 -10.29 2.68 -12.21
CA VAL A 248 -11.00 3.47 -11.19
C VAL A 248 -11.12 4.95 -11.59
N SER A 249 -10.12 5.50 -12.29
CA SER A 249 -10.20 6.87 -12.78
C SER A 249 -11.23 7.07 -13.88
N PHE A 250 -11.54 6.00 -14.65
CA PHE A 250 -12.55 6.07 -15.70
C PHE A 250 -13.99 6.23 -15.17
N ASP A 251 -14.25 5.91 -13.91
CA ASP A 251 -15.51 6.25 -13.26
C ASP A 251 -15.83 7.75 -13.34
N PHE A 252 -14.78 8.55 -13.38
CA PHE A 252 -14.86 10.01 -13.50
C PHE A 252 -14.56 10.47 -14.92
N ALA A 253 -13.45 10.04 -15.52
CA ALA A 253 -13.00 10.51 -16.81
C ALA A 253 -13.96 10.22 -17.97
N MET A 254 -14.79 9.18 -17.86
CA MET A 254 -15.79 8.80 -18.85
C MET A 254 -17.20 9.31 -18.51
N ALA A 255 -17.39 9.98 -17.37
CA ALA A 255 -18.64 10.55 -16.96
C ALA A 255 -18.81 11.97 -17.52
N ASN A 256 -20.06 12.36 -17.77
CA ASN A 256 -20.38 13.64 -18.38
C ASN A 256 -20.77 14.69 -17.32
N LEU A 257 -19.86 14.92 -16.34
CA LEU A 257 -20.04 15.93 -15.30
C LEU A 257 -18.97 17.01 -15.40
N PRO A 258 -19.25 18.27 -14.99
CA PRO A 258 -18.24 19.31 -14.96
C PRO A 258 -17.03 18.91 -14.13
N GLY A 259 -15.83 19.09 -14.67
CA GLY A 259 -14.57 18.75 -14.03
C GLY A 259 -14.21 17.26 -14.02
N TRP A 260 -15.04 16.35 -14.55
CA TRP A 260 -14.75 14.91 -14.58
C TRP A 260 -14.20 14.41 -15.91
N HIS A 261 -14.80 14.76 -17.02
CA HIS A 261 -14.46 14.25 -18.36
C HIS A 261 -13.10 14.81 -18.88
N THR A 262 -12.04 14.42 -18.23
CA THR A 262 -10.68 14.85 -18.58
C THR A 262 -9.74 13.67 -18.76
N THR A 263 -8.87 13.75 -19.77
CA THR A 263 -7.86 12.72 -20.07
C THR A 263 -6.71 12.68 -19.09
N ILE A 264 -6.55 13.68 -18.23
CA ILE A 264 -5.49 13.73 -17.21
C ILE A 264 -5.77 12.78 -16.04
N PHE A 265 -7.01 12.35 -15.82
CA PHE A 265 -7.37 11.54 -14.65
C PHE A 265 -6.62 10.24 -14.53
N PRO A 266 -6.47 9.37 -15.55
CA PRO A 266 -5.73 8.13 -15.41
C PRO A 266 -4.30 8.30 -14.89
N PRO A 267 -3.41 9.10 -15.51
CA PRO A 267 -2.07 9.31 -14.99
C PRO A 267 -2.05 10.06 -13.65
N TYR A 268 -2.96 10.99 -13.44
CA TYR A 268 -3.11 11.73 -12.20
C TYR A 268 -3.50 10.82 -11.03
N PHE A 269 -4.48 9.94 -11.21
CA PHE A 269 -4.91 9.00 -10.19
C PHE A 269 -3.81 8.02 -9.83
N VAL A 270 -3.05 7.53 -10.81
CA VAL A 270 -1.90 6.65 -10.58
C VAL A 270 -0.82 7.37 -9.74
N ALA A 271 -0.44 8.59 -10.11
CA ALA A 271 0.54 9.37 -9.36
C ALA A 271 0.06 9.67 -7.92
N GLY A 272 -1.21 10.06 -7.76
CA GLY A 272 -1.85 10.27 -6.47
C GLY A 272 -1.90 9.02 -5.60
N ALA A 273 -2.14 7.85 -6.19
CA ALA A 273 -2.11 6.58 -5.49
C ALA A 273 -0.72 6.25 -4.95
N ILE A 274 0.32 6.45 -5.76
CA ILE A 274 1.71 6.25 -5.32
C ILE A 274 2.04 7.20 -4.17
N PHE A 275 1.68 8.45 -4.31
CA PHE A 275 1.91 9.50 -3.32
C PHE A 275 1.22 9.19 -1.98
N SER A 276 -0.10 8.89 -2.01
CA SER A 276 -0.87 8.55 -0.81
C SER A 276 -0.36 7.29 -0.11
N GLY A 277 0.00 6.28 -0.89
CA GLY A 277 0.46 5.04 -0.32
C GLY A 277 1.87 5.14 0.29
N ILE A 278 2.79 5.96 -0.26
CA ILE A 278 4.06 6.26 0.41
C ILE A 278 3.77 7.02 1.72
N GLY A 279 2.83 7.95 1.72
CA GLY A 279 2.33 8.60 2.94
C GLY A 279 1.87 7.57 3.99
N MET A 280 1.05 6.61 3.58
CA MET A 280 0.57 5.55 4.48
C MET A 280 1.71 4.63 4.94
N VAL A 281 2.68 4.30 4.09
CA VAL A 281 3.88 3.54 4.49
C VAL A 281 4.64 4.26 5.59
N PHE A 282 4.84 5.58 5.50
CA PHE A 282 5.46 6.35 6.59
C PHE A 282 4.62 6.31 7.87
N THR A 283 3.30 6.42 7.75
CA THR A 283 2.37 6.34 8.89
C THR A 283 2.50 5.01 9.64
N ILE A 284 2.80 3.92 8.93
CA ILE A 284 2.93 2.57 9.48
C ILE A 284 4.37 2.28 9.93
N ILE A 285 5.37 2.51 9.06
CA ILE A 285 6.72 2.04 9.29
C ILE A 285 7.47 2.85 10.36
N ILE A 286 7.17 4.14 10.51
CA ILE A 286 7.85 4.98 11.51
C ILE A 286 7.51 4.57 12.94
N PRO A 287 6.23 4.34 13.32
CA PRO A 287 5.89 3.75 14.61
C PRO A 287 6.47 2.35 14.81
N ILE A 288 6.38 1.45 13.81
CA ILE A 288 6.93 0.10 13.87
C ILE A 288 8.44 0.15 14.14
N ARG A 289 9.17 0.98 13.40
CA ARG A 289 10.60 1.21 13.58
C ARG A 289 10.96 1.60 15.02
N ARG A 290 10.12 2.44 15.64
CA ARG A 290 10.34 2.92 17.02
C ARG A 290 9.96 1.87 18.06
N TRP A 291 8.79 1.23 17.90
CA TRP A 291 8.23 0.30 18.89
C TRP A 291 9.00 -1.02 18.96
N PHE A 292 9.46 -1.52 17.82
CA PHE A 292 10.23 -2.77 17.73
C PHE A 292 11.75 -2.55 17.68
N ASN A 293 12.22 -1.32 17.89
CA ASN A 293 13.65 -0.96 17.86
C ASN A 293 14.37 -1.36 16.56
N LEU A 294 13.66 -1.31 15.42
CA LEU A 294 14.17 -1.71 14.09
C LEU A 294 14.99 -0.61 13.41
N LYS A 295 15.67 0.27 14.17
CA LYS A 295 16.43 1.41 13.65
C LYS A 295 17.61 0.98 12.78
N HIS A 296 18.15 -0.19 13.04
CA HIS A 296 19.29 -0.76 12.29
C HIS A 296 18.87 -1.29 10.91
N TYR A 297 17.63 -1.76 10.78
CA TYR A 297 17.07 -2.27 9.53
C TYR A 297 16.41 -1.16 8.71
N VAL A 298 15.53 -0.38 9.30
CA VAL A 298 14.90 0.77 8.66
C VAL A 298 15.70 2.02 8.99
N THR A 299 16.76 2.26 8.23
CA THR A 299 17.68 3.38 8.45
C THR A 299 17.09 4.71 7.99
N LEU A 300 17.75 5.82 8.35
CA LEU A 300 17.36 7.14 7.87
C LEU A 300 17.56 7.29 6.35
N ASN A 301 18.49 6.54 5.75
CA ASN A 301 18.72 6.59 4.31
C ASN A 301 17.56 5.94 3.54
N VAL A 302 16.99 4.84 4.07
CA VAL A 302 15.77 4.22 3.53
C VAL A 302 14.60 5.21 3.55
N LEU A 303 14.41 5.92 4.66
CA LEU A 303 13.35 6.91 4.80
C LEU A 303 13.60 8.13 3.88
N ASP A 304 14.84 8.59 3.73
CA ASP A 304 15.23 9.67 2.82
C ASP A 304 14.96 9.30 1.35
N ALA A 305 15.28 8.06 0.94
CA ALA A 305 15.00 7.58 -0.41
C ALA A 305 13.48 7.51 -0.69
N ALA A 306 12.70 6.97 0.24
CA ALA A 306 11.24 6.94 0.13
C ALA A 306 10.64 8.37 0.14
N ALA A 307 11.21 9.31 0.92
CA ALA A 307 10.77 10.70 0.94
C ALA A 307 11.06 11.45 -0.37
N LYS A 308 12.15 11.11 -1.07
CA LYS A 308 12.43 11.64 -2.42
C LYS A 308 11.40 11.14 -3.44
N LEU A 309 11.02 9.87 -3.36
CA LEU A 309 9.97 9.33 -4.21
C LEU A 309 8.60 9.99 -3.89
N CYS A 310 8.31 10.22 -2.61
CA CYS A 310 7.13 10.97 -2.17
C CYS A 310 7.10 12.40 -2.75
N LEU A 311 8.23 13.11 -2.68
CA LEU A 311 8.37 14.44 -3.27
C LEU A 311 8.15 14.42 -4.78
N PHE A 312 8.78 13.49 -5.49
CA PHE A 312 8.62 13.36 -6.93
C PHE A 312 7.16 13.16 -7.34
N THR A 313 6.47 12.22 -6.69
CA THR A 313 5.05 11.95 -6.98
C THR A 313 4.14 13.12 -6.60
N SER A 314 4.44 13.85 -5.52
CA SER A 314 3.74 15.08 -5.15
C SER A 314 3.86 16.17 -6.22
N LEU A 315 5.05 16.33 -6.84
CA LEU A 315 5.24 17.28 -7.95
C LEU A 315 4.40 16.89 -9.17
N VAL A 316 4.30 15.59 -9.48
CA VAL A 316 3.44 15.11 -10.58
C VAL A 316 1.97 15.39 -10.28
N VAL A 317 1.51 15.15 -9.05
CA VAL A 317 0.14 15.47 -8.60
C VAL A 317 -0.12 16.97 -8.67
N GLY A 318 0.83 17.80 -8.21
CA GLY A 318 0.73 19.26 -8.31
C GLY A 318 0.65 19.73 -9.75
N CYS A 319 1.41 19.15 -10.67
CA CYS A 319 1.31 19.42 -12.10
C CYS A 319 -0.07 19.03 -12.65
N ALA A 320 -0.65 17.91 -12.21
CA ALA A 320 -1.99 17.52 -12.62
C ALA A 320 -3.05 18.53 -12.15
N TYR A 321 -2.98 19.02 -10.91
CA TYR A 321 -3.86 20.10 -10.42
C TYR A 321 -3.79 21.34 -11.29
N LEU A 322 -2.57 21.80 -11.62
CA LEU A 322 -2.40 22.95 -12.49
C LEU A 322 -2.97 22.71 -13.89
N THR A 323 -2.82 21.50 -14.41
CA THR A 323 -3.35 21.10 -15.71
C THR A 323 -4.89 21.10 -15.71
N GLU A 324 -5.56 20.64 -14.67
CA GLU A 324 -7.02 20.72 -14.53
C GLU A 324 -7.51 22.17 -14.61
N PHE A 325 -6.92 23.07 -13.84
CA PHE A 325 -7.27 24.49 -13.88
C PHE A 325 -6.98 25.13 -15.23
N PHE A 326 -5.85 24.79 -15.85
CA PHE A 326 -5.50 25.28 -17.18
C PHE A 326 -6.50 24.82 -18.24
N ILE A 327 -6.88 23.54 -18.24
CA ILE A 327 -7.85 22.99 -19.20
C ILE A 327 -9.23 23.68 -19.06
N ALA A 328 -9.69 23.86 -17.81
CA ALA A 328 -10.95 24.55 -17.55
C ALA A 328 -10.93 26.01 -18.05
N TRP A 329 -9.83 26.72 -17.85
CA TRP A 329 -9.68 28.08 -18.35
C TRP A 329 -9.55 28.11 -19.87
N TYR A 330 -8.72 27.24 -20.46
CA TYR A 330 -8.43 27.20 -21.89
C TYR A 330 -9.62 26.76 -22.73
N SER A 331 -10.50 25.88 -22.20
CA SER A 331 -11.68 25.40 -22.89
C SER A 331 -12.69 26.51 -23.26
N GLY A 332 -12.66 27.63 -22.54
CA GLY A 332 -13.63 28.71 -22.69
C GLY A 332 -15.06 28.34 -22.25
N SER A 333 -15.27 27.16 -21.68
CA SER A 333 -16.57 26.73 -21.16
C SER A 333 -16.91 27.46 -19.86
N GLU A 334 -17.95 28.29 -19.88
CA GLU A 334 -18.40 29.04 -18.70
C GLU A 334 -18.77 28.11 -17.54
N ILE A 335 -19.31 26.94 -17.83
CA ILE A 335 -19.73 25.95 -16.84
C ILE A 335 -18.49 25.35 -16.15
N GLU A 336 -17.49 24.93 -16.91
CA GLU A 336 -16.22 24.40 -16.36
C GLU A 336 -15.51 25.46 -15.51
N GLN A 337 -15.43 26.69 -16.00
CA GLN A 337 -14.83 27.81 -15.26
C GLN A 337 -15.60 28.09 -13.97
N SER A 338 -16.93 28.12 -14.03
CA SER A 338 -17.78 28.30 -12.84
C SER A 338 -17.59 27.20 -11.81
N TYR A 339 -17.48 25.92 -12.25
CA TYR A 339 -17.20 24.79 -11.38
C TYR A 339 -15.86 24.95 -10.64
N PHE A 340 -14.77 25.25 -11.37
CA PHE A 340 -13.45 25.42 -10.76
C PHE A 340 -13.40 26.66 -9.85
N TRP A 341 -14.09 27.73 -10.19
CA TRP A 341 -14.23 28.91 -9.35
C TRP A 341 -14.96 28.57 -8.03
N ASN A 342 -16.09 27.87 -8.12
CA ASN A 342 -16.84 27.43 -6.95
C ASN A 342 -16.06 26.46 -6.08
N ARG A 343 -15.23 25.58 -6.66
CA ARG A 343 -14.33 24.67 -5.95
C ARG A 343 -13.32 25.39 -5.07
N VAL A 344 -12.75 26.51 -5.51
CA VAL A 344 -11.66 27.22 -4.83
C VAL A 344 -12.14 28.38 -3.97
N PHE A 345 -13.18 29.09 -4.39
CA PHE A 345 -13.66 30.31 -3.74
C PHE A 345 -15.13 30.24 -3.30
N GLY A 346 -15.90 29.24 -3.77
CA GLY A 346 -17.30 29.06 -3.44
C GLY A 346 -17.54 28.15 -2.24
N GLN A 347 -18.58 27.34 -2.30
CA GLN A 347 -19.07 26.52 -1.18
C GLN A 347 -18.03 25.54 -0.62
N TRP A 348 -17.13 25.01 -1.46
CA TRP A 348 -16.19 23.95 -1.10
C TRP A 348 -14.75 24.44 -0.95
N TRP A 349 -14.52 25.75 -0.85
CA TRP A 349 -13.21 26.36 -0.77
C TRP A 349 -12.32 25.75 0.31
N TRP A 350 -12.87 25.49 1.48
CA TRP A 350 -12.14 24.94 2.62
C TRP A 350 -11.56 23.53 2.31
N ALA A 351 -12.32 22.65 1.64
CA ALA A 351 -11.87 21.32 1.25
C ALA A 351 -10.77 21.39 0.18
N ALA A 352 -10.94 22.26 -0.81
CA ALA A 352 -9.94 22.49 -1.84
C ALA A 352 -8.63 23.03 -1.28
N TRP A 353 -8.67 23.98 -0.34
CA TRP A 353 -7.45 24.50 0.28
C TRP A 353 -6.77 23.50 1.21
N ILE A 354 -7.51 22.63 1.92
CA ILE A 354 -6.93 21.50 2.66
C ILE A 354 -6.18 20.59 1.68
N MET A 355 -6.82 20.19 0.58
CA MET A 355 -6.21 19.36 -0.46
C MET A 355 -4.93 20.00 -1.01
N LEU A 356 -5.00 21.25 -1.48
CA LEU A 356 -3.86 21.95 -2.08
C LEU A 356 -2.70 22.13 -1.09
N THR A 357 -3.01 22.45 0.16
CA THR A 357 -1.99 22.61 1.20
C THR A 357 -1.32 21.28 1.54
N CYS A 358 -2.11 20.25 1.78
CA CYS A 358 -1.58 18.95 2.22
C CYS A 358 -0.83 18.19 1.11
N ASN A 359 -1.32 18.26 -0.13
CA ASN A 359 -0.76 17.50 -1.25
C ASN A 359 0.21 18.29 -2.12
N GLY A 360 0.01 19.63 -2.25
CA GLY A 360 0.81 20.49 -3.09
C GLY A 360 1.91 21.26 -2.34
N ILE A 361 1.56 21.89 -1.21
CA ILE A 361 2.47 22.81 -0.52
C ILE A 361 3.37 22.11 0.49
N LEU A 362 2.76 21.35 1.43
CA LEU A 362 3.52 20.71 2.51
C LEU A 362 4.60 19.73 2.01
N PRO A 363 4.37 18.90 0.98
CA PRO A 363 5.40 18.00 0.48
C PRO A 363 6.63 18.71 -0.11
N LEU A 364 6.52 19.97 -0.55
CA LEU A 364 7.67 20.75 -1.02
C LEU A 364 8.73 20.95 0.08
N LEU A 365 8.34 20.88 1.35
CA LEU A 365 9.29 20.91 2.47
C LEU A 365 10.27 19.72 2.43
N LEU A 366 9.94 18.65 1.71
CA LEU A 366 10.83 17.51 1.46
C LEU A 366 12.02 17.85 0.54
N PHE A 367 12.11 19.03 -0.08
CA PHE A 367 13.35 19.50 -0.70
C PHE A 367 14.50 19.61 0.32
N SER A 368 14.17 19.92 1.57
CA SER A 368 15.16 19.99 2.65
C SER A 368 15.58 18.61 3.14
N GLN A 369 16.86 18.27 3.00
CA GLN A 369 17.41 17.01 3.51
C GLN A 369 17.27 16.87 5.04
N ARG A 370 17.32 17.98 5.78
CA ARG A 370 17.14 17.98 7.24
C ARG A 370 15.75 17.48 7.62
N LEU A 371 14.73 17.91 6.87
CA LEU A 371 13.34 17.50 7.11
C LEU A 371 13.09 16.04 6.66
N ARG A 372 13.64 15.63 5.52
CA ARG A 372 13.54 14.22 5.06
C ARG A 372 14.15 13.21 6.04
N ARG A 373 15.16 13.60 6.83
CA ARG A 373 15.81 12.76 7.83
C ARG A 373 15.19 12.87 9.22
N ASN A 374 14.22 13.73 9.41
CA ASN A 374 13.49 13.88 10.67
C ASN A 374 12.26 12.96 10.69
N THR A 375 12.34 11.89 11.47
CA THR A 375 11.27 10.87 11.55
C THR A 375 9.96 11.43 12.09
N THR A 376 10.01 12.37 13.04
CA THR A 376 8.80 13.00 13.58
C THR A 376 8.13 13.88 12.53
N PHE A 377 8.92 14.66 11.79
CA PHE A 377 8.40 15.45 10.68
C PHE A 377 7.77 14.58 9.59
N LEU A 378 8.46 13.51 9.17
CA LEU A 378 7.93 12.58 8.15
C LEU A 378 6.62 11.92 8.61
N PHE A 379 6.53 11.52 9.87
CA PHE A 379 5.30 10.96 10.42
C PHE A 379 4.15 11.98 10.41
N THR A 380 4.40 13.20 10.89
CA THR A 380 3.39 14.27 10.88
C THR A 380 2.96 14.62 9.46
N LEU A 381 3.92 14.78 8.54
CA LEU A 381 3.64 15.02 7.12
C LEU A 381 2.80 13.90 6.51
N SER A 382 3.08 12.65 6.85
CA SER A 382 2.33 11.51 6.31
C SER A 382 0.86 11.51 6.72
N ILE A 383 0.54 11.97 7.92
CA ILE A 383 -0.85 12.15 8.36
C ILE A 383 -1.54 13.25 7.52
N PHE A 384 -0.86 14.39 7.29
CA PHE A 384 -1.39 15.44 6.43
C PHE A 384 -1.57 14.98 4.98
N ILE A 385 -0.64 14.20 4.43
CA ILE A 385 -0.78 13.62 3.09
C ILE A 385 -2.03 12.72 3.02
N ASN A 386 -2.22 11.82 3.96
CA ASN A 386 -3.39 10.94 3.98
C ASN A 386 -4.69 11.73 4.10
N LEU A 387 -4.71 12.76 4.93
CA LEU A 387 -5.84 13.69 5.06
C LEU A 387 -6.10 14.43 3.74
N GLY A 388 -5.06 15.00 3.14
CA GLY A 388 -5.16 15.72 1.86
C GLY A 388 -5.65 14.83 0.72
N MET A 389 -5.21 13.57 0.68
CA MET A 389 -5.64 12.61 -0.33
C MET A 389 -7.09 12.16 -0.17
N TRP A 390 -7.59 12.09 1.07
CA TRP A 390 -9.01 11.86 1.29
C TRP A 390 -9.84 13.08 0.84
N TYR A 391 -9.39 14.30 1.17
CA TYR A 391 -10.03 15.53 0.69
C TYR A 391 -9.92 15.72 -0.81
N GLU A 392 -8.87 15.24 -1.45
CA GLU A 392 -8.76 15.25 -2.91
C GLU A 392 -9.92 14.46 -3.54
N ARG A 393 -10.21 13.26 -3.04
CA ARG A 393 -11.35 12.46 -3.53
C ARG A 393 -12.68 13.15 -3.23
N PHE A 394 -12.79 13.80 -2.08
CA PHE A 394 -13.96 14.63 -1.75
C PHE A 394 -14.14 15.76 -2.76
N VAL A 395 -13.07 16.49 -3.06
CA VAL A 395 -13.09 17.65 -3.96
C VAL A 395 -13.36 17.27 -5.42
N ILE A 396 -12.95 16.08 -5.84
CA ILE A 396 -13.29 15.55 -7.17
C ILE A 396 -14.78 15.16 -7.23
N ILE A 397 -15.31 14.50 -6.22
CA ILE A 397 -16.62 13.85 -6.26
C ILE A 397 -17.75 14.85 -5.92
N VAL A 398 -17.70 15.44 -4.74
CA VAL A 398 -18.82 16.22 -4.20
C VAL A 398 -19.07 17.52 -4.96
N PRO A 399 -18.07 18.38 -5.21
CA PRO A 399 -18.28 19.61 -5.94
C PRO A 399 -18.85 19.40 -7.36
N SER A 400 -18.37 18.38 -8.09
CA SER A 400 -18.89 18.09 -9.45
C SER A 400 -20.34 17.69 -9.44
N MET A 401 -20.76 16.85 -8.50
CA MET A 401 -22.15 16.43 -8.38
C MET A 401 -23.06 17.52 -7.79
N SER A 402 -22.53 18.37 -6.92
CA SER A 402 -23.30 19.45 -6.31
C SER A 402 -23.49 20.66 -7.23
N HIS A 403 -22.71 20.75 -8.30
CA HIS A 403 -22.67 21.87 -9.23
C HIS A 403 -22.65 21.35 -10.68
N GLU A 404 -23.73 20.62 -11.03
CA GLU A 404 -23.94 20.06 -12.37
C GLU A 404 -24.25 21.13 -13.42
N PHE A 405 -24.46 20.72 -14.68
CA PHE A 405 -24.83 21.60 -15.80
C PHE A 405 -26.13 22.37 -15.58
N GLU A 406 -27.04 21.79 -14.79
CA GLU A 406 -28.39 22.33 -14.57
C GLU A 406 -28.47 23.08 -13.22
N PRO A 407 -28.47 24.44 -13.20
CA PRO A 407 -28.41 25.20 -11.96
C PRO A 407 -29.55 24.92 -10.97
N TRP A 408 -30.73 24.53 -11.42
CA TRP A 408 -31.84 24.18 -10.52
C TRP A 408 -31.66 22.84 -9.80
N GLN A 409 -30.70 22.01 -10.21
CA GLN A 409 -30.37 20.77 -9.55
C GLN A 409 -29.25 20.94 -8.49
N TRP A 410 -28.65 22.12 -8.45
CA TRP A 410 -27.56 22.37 -7.47
C TRP A 410 -28.04 22.19 -6.04
N GLY A 411 -27.27 21.46 -5.24
CA GLY A 411 -27.62 21.17 -3.86
C GLY A 411 -26.44 20.95 -2.95
N PRO A 412 -26.60 21.23 -1.65
CA PRO A 412 -25.55 20.99 -0.68
C PRO A 412 -25.44 19.49 -0.36
N TYR A 413 -24.23 19.07 -0.03
CA TYR A 413 -23.96 17.77 0.55
C TYR A 413 -23.58 17.93 2.02
N ALA A 414 -24.19 17.14 2.89
CA ALA A 414 -23.85 17.08 4.31
C ALA A 414 -23.80 15.63 4.76
N PRO A 415 -22.60 15.09 5.05
CA PRO A 415 -22.47 13.74 5.59
C PRO A 415 -23.11 13.67 6.98
N THR A 416 -23.77 12.54 7.25
CA THR A 416 -24.38 12.26 8.55
C THR A 416 -23.40 11.62 9.52
N TYR A 417 -23.80 11.49 10.78
CA TYR A 417 -23.01 10.75 11.77
C TYR A 417 -22.81 9.25 11.39
N ILE A 418 -23.73 8.68 10.60
CA ILE A 418 -23.62 7.31 10.09
C ILE A 418 -22.47 7.21 9.10
N ASP A 419 -22.32 8.18 8.18
CA ASP A 419 -21.23 8.21 7.21
C ASP A 419 -19.88 8.30 7.93
N TRP A 420 -19.75 9.15 8.93
CA TRP A 420 -18.53 9.31 9.70
C TRP A 420 -18.21 8.07 10.56
N ALA A 421 -19.23 7.43 11.13
CA ALA A 421 -19.06 6.20 11.89
C ALA A 421 -18.56 5.05 11.00
N ILE A 422 -19.09 4.92 9.79
CA ILE A 422 -18.64 3.91 8.82
C ILE A 422 -17.21 4.22 8.33
N LEU A 423 -16.89 5.49 8.08
CA LEU A 423 -15.52 5.91 7.78
C LEU A 423 -14.55 5.49 8.90
N LEU A 424 -14.86 5.81 10.14
CA LEU A 424 -14.08 5.42 11.32
C LEU A 424 -13.94 3.89 11.42
N GLY A 425 -15.04 3.16 11.17
CA GLY A 425 -15.06 1.70 11.12
C GLY A 425 -14.12 1.11 10.09
N SER A 426 -13.95 1.75 8.93
CA SER A 426 -13.01 1.32 7.90
C SER A 426 -11.55 1.40 8.35
N PHE A 427 -11.18 2.47 9.06
CA PHE A 427 -9.85 2.57 9.70
C PHE A 427 -9.68 1.54 10.81
N GLY A 428 -10.75 1.25 11.58
CA GLY A 428 -10.75 0.19 12.57
C GLY A 428 -10.51 -1.19 11.95
N TRP A 429 -11.21 -1.50 10.85
CA TRP A 429 -11.05 -2.75 10.10
C TRP A 429 -9.63 -2.92 9.56
N PHE A 430 -9.10 -1.93 8.88
CA PHE A 430 -7.74 -1.93 8.36
C PHE A 430 -6.71 -2.11 9.49
N SER A 431 -6.80 -1.31 10.54
CA SER A 431 -5.86 -1.34 11.67
C SER A 431 -5.91 -2.67 12.42
N MET A 432 -7.09 -3.26 12.58
CA MET A 432 -7.25 -4.58 13.21
C MET A 432 -6.48 -5.65 12.43
N TRP A 433 -6.68 -5.75 11.12
CA TRP A 433 -5.99 -6.75 10.30
C TRP A 433 -4.48 -6.52 10.28
N PHE A 434 -4.06 -5.26 10.18
CA PHE A 434 -2.64 -4.94 10.20
C PHE A 434 -1.97 -5.27 11.54
N LEU A 435 -2.62 -4.96 12.67
CA LEU A 435 -2.12 -5.30 13.99
C LEU A 435 -2.08 -6.81 14.24
N LEU A 436 -3.05 -7.57 13.72
CA LEU A 436 -3.02 -9.03 13.75
C LEU A 436 -1.86 -9.58 12.92
N PHE A 437 -1.65 -9.04 11.72
CA PHE A 437 -0.54 -9.43 10.84
C PHE A 437 0.81 -9.27 11.55
N VAL A 438 1.07 -8.11 12.13
CA VAL A 438 2.34 -7.78 12.83
C VAL A 438 2.68 -8.76 13.96
N LYS A 439 1.70 -9.46 14.52
CA LYS A 439 1.89 -10.41 15.63
C LYS A 439 1.87 -11.88 15.22
N GLN A 440 1.50 -12.17 14.00
CA GLN A 440 1.47 -13.54 13.50
C GLN A 440 2.55 -13.79 12.44
N LEU A 441 2.98 -12.71 11.75
CA LEU A 441 3.91 -12.80 10.62
C LEU A 441 5.00 -11.72 10.74
N PRO A 442 6.22 -11.99 10.27
CA PRO A 442 7.32 -11.06 10.39
C PRO A 442 7.10 -9.81 9.52
N VAL A 443 7.30 -8.65 10.13
CA VAL A 443 7.15 -7.34 9.47
C VAL A 443 8.29 -7.02 8.49
N LEU A 444 9.43 -7.70 8.63
CA LEU A 444 10.58 -7.66 7.73
C LEU A 444 10.78 -9.05 7.15
N ALA A 445 11.14 -9.14 5.87
CA ALA A 445 11.45 -10.43 5.25
C ALA A 445 12.80 -10.93 5.74
N ILE A 446 12.78 -12.01 6.53
CA ILE A 446 13.97 -12.60 7.14
C ILE A 446 14.97 -13.02 6.07
N ALA A 447 14.49 -13.64 4.99
CA ALA A 447 15.34 -14.14 3.91
C ALA A 447 16.10 -13.01 3.20
N GLU A 448 15.40 -11.94 2.78
CA GLU A 448 16.02 -10.81 2.07
C GLU A 448 16.95 -10.00 2.97
N VAL A 449 16.60 -9.84 4.25
CA VAL A 449 17.51 -9.17 5.20
C VAL A 449 18.78 -9.98 5.40
N LYS A 450 18.69 -11.32 5.45
CA LYS A 450 19.88 -12.19 5.55
C LYS A 450 20.77 -12.15 4.31
N GLU A 451 20.21 -11.91 3.14
CA GLU A 451 20.99 -11.80 1.90
C GLU A 451 21.99 -10.62 1.94
N ILE A 452 21.67 -9.59 2.71
CA ILE A 452 22.51 -8.39 2.87
C ILE A 452 23.62 -8.60 3.94
N VAL A 453 23.42 -9.56 4.84
CA VAL A 453 24.43 -9.88 5.88
C VAL A 453 25.67 -10.52 5.22
N PRO A 454 26.87 -9.97 5.40
CA PRO A 454 28.06 -10.58 4.85
C PRO A 454 28.26 -12.00 5.43
N PRO A 455 28.56 -13.00 4.60
CA PRO A 455 28.83 -14.35 5.08
C PRO A 455 30.02 -14.31 6.05
N ARG A 456 29.90 -14.99 7.18
CA ARG A 456 31.08 -15.19 8.08
C ARG A 456 32.17 -15.85 7.25
N MET A 457 33.30 -15.18 7.09
CA MET A 457 34.51 -15.89 6.69
C MET A 457 34.81 -16.90 7.82
N ARG A 458 34.73 -18.19 7.52
CA ARG A 458 35.36 -19.16 8.36
C ARG A 458 36.85 -18.79 8.34
N HIS A 459 37.37 -18.27 9.44
CA HIS A 459 38.80 -18.28 9.63
C HIS A 459 39.23 -19.74 9.44
N PRO A 460 40.14 -20.07 8.54
CA PRO A 460 40.69 -21.40 8.52
C PRO A 460 41.16 -21.65 9.94
N HIS A 461 40.62 -22.70 10.59
CA HIS A 461 41.23 -23.20 11.79
C HIS A 461 42.65 -23.52 11.35
N HIS A 462 43.63 -22.81 11.84
CA HIS A 462 45.01 -23.27 11.82
C HIS A 462 44.99 -24.54 12.66
N GLU A 463 44.76 -25.69 12.04
CA GLU A 463 45.13 -26.95 12.64
C GLU A 463 46.63 -26.93 12.73
N VAL A 464 47.13 -26.80 13.95
CA VAL A 464 48.51 -26.94 14.26
C VAL A 464 48.74 -28.43 14.49
N ASP A 465 49.69 -29.04 13.79
CA ASP A 465 50.05 -30.42 14.05
C ASP A 465 50.56 -30.57 15.48
N PRO A 466 50.69 -31.77 16.00
CA PRO A 466 51.19 -32.00 17.35
C PRO A 466 52.64 -31.47 17.56
N GLU A 467 53.31 -31.09 16.49
CA GLU A 467 54.67 -30.52 16.49
C GLU A 467 54.69 -28.98 16.39
N GLY A 468 53.50 -28.34 16.35
CA GLY A 468 53.34 -26.88 16.37
C GLY A 468 53.46 -26.20 15.00
N HIS A 469 53.45 -26.94 13.88
CA HIS A 469 53.49 -26.39 12.54
C HIS A 469 52.06 -26.14 12.02
N SER A 470 51.84 -24.97 11.40
CA SER A 470 50.55 -24.66 10.76
C SER A 470 50.35 -25.53 9.52
N ILE A 471 49.36 -26.42 9.55
CA ILE A 471 48.92 -27.17 8.39
C ILE A 471 48.13 -26.19 7.52
N SER A 472 48.72 -25.74 6.42
CA SER A 472 47.94 -24.99 5.40
C SER A 472 46.86 -25.92 4.89
N PRO A 473 45.56 -25.54 4.99
CA PRO A 473 44.51 -26.32 4.38
C PRO A 473 44.78 -26.33 2.87
N GLY A 474 45.09 -27.49 2.34
CA GLY A 474 45.18 -27.70 0.90
C GLY A 474 43.93 -27.15 0.28
N ILE A 475 44.06 -26.45 -0.84
CA ILE A 475 42.99 -25.83 -1.63
C ILE A 475 41.97 -26.94 -1.95
N ILE A 476 41.02 -27.14 -1.07
CA ILE A 476 39.81 -27.93 -1.38
C ILE A 476 38.98 -27.03 -2.26
N GLY A 477 38.88 -27.45 -3.50
CA GLY A 477 38.26 -26.91 -4.67
C GLY A 477 37.30 -25.74 -4.48
N SER A 478 37.57 -24.69 -5.23
CA SER A 478 36.60 -23.66 -5.60
C SER A 478 35.31 -24.36 -6.08
N TYR A 479 34.29 -24.36 -5.26
CA TYR A 479 32.93 -24.62 -5.76
C TYR A 479 32.55 -23.42 -6.63
N GLU A 480 32.80 -23.53 -7.93
CA GLU A 480 32.13 -22.72 -8.94
C GLU A 480 30.63 -23.02 -8.84
N VAL A 481 29.89 -22.07 -8.30
CA VAL A 481 28.43 -22.05 -8.43
C VAL A 481 28.14 -21.65 -9.87
N ARG A 482 27.85 -22.65 -10.71
CA ARG A 482 27.21 -22.46 -12.03
C ARG A 482 25.74 -22.04 -11.89
#